data_16cbd5fc410f6c1434d617b404302947
#
_entry.id   16cbd5fc410f6c1434d617b404302947
#
_cell.length_a   1.000
_cell.length_b   1.000
_cell.length_c   1.000
_cell.angle_alpha   90.00
_cell.angle_beta   90.00
_cell.angle_gamma   90.00
#
_symmetry.space_group_name_H-M   'P 1'
#
loop_
_entity.id
_entity.type
_entity.pdbx_description
1 polymer ?
#
loop_
_entity_poly.entity_id
_entity_poly.type
_entity_poly.pdbx_seq_one_letter_code
_entity_poly.pdbx_strand_id
1 'polypeptide(L)'
;MARGSSVRPTEVRRRLTDRLSGSVLEVGAGDGVKFTCYPDSVHEIAVAETDPFLLQTVLMACKKGPVPVRTVAGDLTRIPSPNGAYDAVVCSLVLCTSPDLEKSLAELRRVLKPGGELRFYEHVRSTNVLAAAAERLVAPLWSQMRGGCHPGRDTLTAIESAGFVVDHVSQLSFHGVNHVLGVARTPHLTTM
;
A
#
# COMPACT_ATOMS: atom_id res chain seq x y z
N MET A 1 -16.75 -17.39 15.76
CA MET A 1 -16.19 -16.10 16.23
C MET A 1 -14.67 -16.17 16.11
N ALA A 2 -14.11 -15.67 15.03
CA ALA A 2 -12.66 -15.56 14.88
C ALA A 2 -12.17 -14.42 15.79
N ARG A 3 -11.34 -14.74 16.77
CA ARG A 3 -10.67 -13.73 17.61
C ARG A 3 -9.74 -12.94 16.72
N GLY A 4 -10.04 -11.66 16.50
CA GLY A 4 -9.14 -10.74 15.79
C GLY A 4 -7.78 -10.73 16.50
N SER A 5 -6.77 -11.21 15.81
CA SER A 5 -5.39 -11.18 16.28
C SER A 5 -4.97 -9.71 16.39
N SER A 6 -4.62 -9.25 17.59
CA SER A 6 -4.06 -7.91 17.81
C SER A 6 -2.59 -7.93 17.32
N VAL A 7 -2.41 -7.74 16.01
CA VAL A 7 -1.08 -7.63 15.42
C VAL A 7 -0.52 -6.23 15.72
N ARG A 8 0.72 -6.15 16.22
CA ARG A 8 1.36 -4.86 16.53
C ARG A 8 1.70 -4.10 15.23
N PRO A 9 1.68 -2.76 15.21
CA PRO A 9 2.04 -1.96 14.02
C PRO A 9 3.40 -2.34 13.41
N THR A 10 4.39 -2.66 14.24
CA THR A 10 5.71 -3.15 13.82
C THR A 10 5.65 -4.47 13.06
N GLU A 11 4.75 -5.36 13.44
CA GLU A 11 4.55 -6.65 12.77
C GLU A 11 3.93 -6.46 11.37
N VAL A 12 2.96 -5.56 11.24
CA VAL A 12 2.38 -5.22 9.93
C VAL A 12 3.45 -4.66 8.98
N ARG A 13 4.28 -3.72 9.48
CA ARG A 13 5.38 -3.14 8.70
C ARG A 13 6.37 -4.20 8.22
N ARG A 14 6.77 -5.12 9.10
CA ARG A 14 7.67 -6.23 8.76
C ARG A 14 7.04 -7.14 7.70
N ARG A 15 5.78 -7.52 7.87
CA ARG A 15 5.08 -8.39 6.92
C ARG A 15 4.89 -7.76 5.54
N LEU A 16 4.74 -6.41 5.47
CA LEU A 16 4.69 -5.68 4.19
C LEU A 16 6.02 -5.76 3.42
N THR A 17 7.14 -5.77 4.13
CA THR A 17 8.48 -5.71 3.52
C THR A 17 9.20 -7.05 3.49
N ASP A 18 8.66 -8.08 4.16
CA ASP A 18 9.27 -9.41 4.22
C ASP A 18 9.52 -10.01 2.83
N ARG A 19 10.75 -10.53 2.63
CA ARG A 19 11.20 -11.17 1.38
C ARG A 19 11.11 -10.31 0.12
N LEU A 20 10.99 -8.99 0.24
CA LEU A 20 11.12 -8.11 -0.91
C LEU A 20 12.56 -8.14 -1.42
N SER A 21 12.71 -7.93 -2.73
CA SER A 21 14.02 -7.86 -3.38
C SER A 21 13.98 -6.91 -4.58
N GLY A 22 15.16 -6.51 -5.07
CA GLY A 22 15.27 -5.66 -6.25
C GLY A 22 14.92 -4.20 -5.99
N SER A 23 14.33 -3.53 -6.96
CA SER A 23 13.91 -2.12 -6.89
C SER A 23 12.47 -2.02 -6.40
N VAL A 24 12.24 -1.30 -5.31
CA VAL A 24 10.92 -1.16 -4.68
C VAL A 24 10.42 0.29 -4.78
N LEU A 25 9.15 0.46 -5.11
CA LEU A 25 8.45 1.73 -4.98
C LEU A 25 7.62 1.73 -3.68
N GLU A 26 7.87 2.64 -2.78
CA GLU A 26 7.04 2.93 -1.63
C GLU A 26 6.12 4.12 -1.94
N VAL A 27 4.80 3.94 -1.83
CA VAL A 27 3.84 5.03 -2.03
C VAL A 27 3.21 5.40 -0.69
N GLY A 28 3.25 6.71 -0.36
CA GLY A 28 2.77 7.18 0.94
C GLY A 28 3.63 6.64 2.09
N ALA A 29 4.87 7.05 2.15
CA ALA A 29 5.85 6.51 3.10
C ALA A 29 5.55 6.85 4.58
N GLY A 30 4.71 7.85 4.83
CA GLY A 30 4.29 8.27 6.16
C GLY A 30 5.47 8.70 7.05
N ASP A 31 5.61 8.06 8.21
CA ASP A 31 6.66 8.36 9.20
C ASP A 31 8.07 7.81 8.85
N GLY A 32 8.19 7.09 7.74
CA GLY A 32 9.46 6.49 7.29
C GLY A 32 9.98 5.34 8.15
N VAL A 33 9.32 4.96 9.23
CA VAL A 33 9.78 3.89 10.13
C VAL A 33 9.90 2.54 9.42
N LYS A 34 9.15 2.31 8.35
CA LYS A 34 9.22 1.08 7.55
C LYS A 34 10.58 0.86 6.89
N PHE A 35 11.34 1.90 6.60
CA PHE A 35 12.66 1.77 5.93
C PHE A 35 13.68 0.94 6.72
N THR A 36 13.51 0.83 8.02
CA THR A 36 14.35 -0.05 8.86
C THR A 36 13.96 -1.53 8.78
N CYS A 37 12.82 -1.84 8.13
CA CYS A 37 12.28 -3.20 8.00
C CYS A 37 12.58 -3.84 6.63
N TYR A 38 13.11 -3.09 5.67
CA TYR A 38 13.43 -3.63 4.37
C TYR A 38 14.64 -4.58 4.44
N PRO A 39 14.57 -5.74 3.77
CA PRO A 39 15.68 -6.67 3.75
C PRO A 39 16.82 -6.19 2.83
N ASP A 40 18.04 -6.68 3.07
CA ASP A 40 19.25 -6.34 2.29
C ASP A 40 19.16 -6.78 0.82
N SER A 41 18.20 -7.65 0.48
CA SER A 41 17.91 -8.06 -0.91
C SER A 41 17.23 -6.96 -1.72
N VAL A 42 16.75 -5.88 -1.08
CA VAL A 42 16.24 -4.68 -1.75
C VAL A 42 17.42 -3.78 -2.10
N HIS A 43 17.56 -3.46 -3.39
CA HIS A 43 18.72 -2.68 -3.88
C HIS A 43 18.51 -1.18 -3.75
N GLU A 44 17.27 -0.73 -3.94
CA GLU A 44 16.87 0.67 -3.77
C GLU A 44 15.38 0.77 -3.41
N ILE A 45 15.03 1.86 -2.74
CA ILE A 45 13.65 2.24 -2.49
C ILE A 45 13.40 3.59 -3.15
N ALA A 46 12.48 3.65 -4.11
CA ALA A 46 11.93 4.89 -4.62
C ALA A 46 10.72 5.27 -3.77
N VAL A 47 10.61 6.52 -3.34
CA VAL A 47 9.49 7.00 -2.52
C VAL A 47 8.67 8.01 -3.30
N ALA A 48 7.41 7.68 -3.57
CA ALA A 48 6.43 8.62 -4.10
C ALA A 48 5.66 9.27 -2.93
N GLU A 49 5.95 10.55 -2.69
CA GLU A 49 5.33 11.36 -1.64
C GLU A 49 5.16 12.79 -2.15
N THR A 50 4.00 13.36 -1.94
CA THR A 50 3.67 14.72 -2.41
C THR A 50 3.72 15.78 -1.30
N ASP A 51 3.60 15.36 -0.03
CA ASP A 51 3.70 16.26 1.11
C ASP A 51 5.17 16.58 1.41
N PRO A 52 5.59 17.88 1.30
CA PRO A 52 6.99 18.27 1.53
C PRO A 52 7.48 17.98 2.95
N PHE A 53 6.60 18.03 3.95
CA PHE A 53 6.95 17.74 5.34
C PHE A 53 7.21 16.25 5.55
N LEU A 54 6.32 15.39 5.00
CA LEU A 54 6.51 13.93 5.02
C LEU A 54 7.75 13.54 4.22
N LEU A 55 8.00 14.19 3.09
CA LEU A 55 9.19 13.96 2.30
C LEU A 55 10.49 14.22 3.09
N GLN A 56 10.56 15.32 3.85
CA GLN A 56 11.69 15.58 4.73
C GLN A 56 11.83 14.53 5.83
N THR A 57 10.72 14.12 6.42
CA THR A 57 10.70 13.06 7.44
C THR A 57 11.25 11.75 6.89
N VAL A 58 10.82 11.38 5.68
CA VAL A 58 11.34 10.23 4.94
C VAL A 58 12.85 10.34 4.73
N LEU A 59 13.34 11.45 4.19
CA LEU A 59 14.77 11.66 3.94
C LEU A 59 15.63 11.57 5.21
N MET A 60 15.08 11.99 6.36
CA MET A 60 15.75 11.82 7.65
C MET A 60 15.74 10.38 8.15
N ALA A 61 14.63 9.65 7.95
CA ALA A 61 14.50 8.25 8.34
C ALA A 61 15.39 7.34 7.48
N CYS A 62 15.54 7.65 6.20
CA CYS A 62 16.34 6.90 5.23
C CYS A 62 17.84 6.81 5.62
N LYS A 63 18.36 7.86 6.28
CA LYS A 63 19.74 7.85 6.77
C LYS A 63 20.04 6.76 7.80
N LYS A 64 19.00 6.16 8.35
CA LYS A 64 19.08 5.09 9.37
C LYS A 64 18.80 3.69 8.81
N GLY A 65 18.32 3.60 7.59
CA GLY A 65 17.97 2.34 6.93
C GLY A 65 19.18 1.71 6.21
N PRO A 66 19.14 0.39 5.99
CA PRO A 66 20.20 -0.34 5.28
C PRO A 66 20.17 -0.10 3.77
N VAL A 67 19.05 0.32 3.20
CA VAL A 67 18.81 0.39 1.76
C VAL A 67 18.84 1.85 1.29
N PRO A 68 19.49 2.15 0.15
CA PRO A 68 19.45 3.48 -0.48
C PRO A 68 18.02 3.90 -0.82
N VAL A 69 17.68 5.14 -0.51
CA VAL A 69 16.35 5.70 -0.79
C VAL A 69 16.46 6.95 -1.66
N ARG A 70 15.65 7.00 -2.72
CA ARG A 70 15.46 8.18 -3.55
C ARG A 70 14.01 8.62 -3.58
N THR A 71 13.77 9.87 -3.85
CA THR A 71 12.42 10.43 -3.97
C THR A 71 11.99 10.50 -5.42
N VAL A 72 10.70 10.30 -5.65
CA VAL A 72 10.03 10.41 -6.96
C VAL A 72 8.90 11.42 -6.81
N ALA A 73 8.96 12.51 -7.55
CA ALA A 73 7.96 13.58 -7.48
C ALA A 73 6.68 13.18 -8.23
N GLY A 74 5.78 12.47 -7.57
CA GLY A 74 4.51 12.05 -8.15
C GLY A 74 3.56 11.51 -7.11
N ASP A 75 2.30 11.44 -7.48
CA ASP A 75 1.25 10.80 -6.69
C ASP A 75 0.85 9.43 -7.27
N LEU A 76 -0.05 8.74 -6.57
CA LEU A 76 -0.58 7.43 -6.99
C LEU A 76 -1.19 7.40 -8.39
N THR A 77 -1.68 8.53 -8.89
CA THR A 77 -2.36 8.60 -10.19
C THR A 77 -1.41 8.93 -11.34
N ARG A 78 -0.16 9.33 -11.01
CA ARG A 78 0.88 9.66 -11.98
C ARG A 78 2.27 9.54 -11.37
N ILE A 79 2.89 8.39 -11.54
CA ILE A 79 4.23 8.09 -11.06
C ILE A 79 5.23 8.35 -12.20
N PRO A 80 6.15 9.32 -12.09
CA PRO A 80 7.10 9.64 -13.14
C PRO A 80 8.24 8.60 -13.20
N SER A 81 7.87 7.37 -13.49
CA SER A 81 8.78 6.23 -13.68
C SER A 81 8.40 5.46 -14.94
N PRO A 82 9.37 4.83 -15.62
CA PRO A 82 9.09 3.98 -16.78
C PRO A 82 8.15 2.82 -16.46
N ASN A 83 7.55 2.22 -17.50
CA ASN A 83 6.82 0.97 -17.38
C ASN A 83 7.77 -0.13 -16.89
N GLY A 84 7.32 -0.98 -15.98
CA GLY A 84 8.10 -2.11 -15.48
C GLY A 84 9.39 -1.71 -14.75
N ALA A 85 9.41 -0.56 -14.08
CA ALA A 85 10.58 -0.08 -13.37
C ALA A 85 10.86 -0.82 -12.06
N TYR A 86 9.82 -1.36 -11.41
CA TYR A 86 9.91 -1.88 -10.05
C TYR A 86 9.58 -3.37 -9.97
N ASP A 87 10.32 -4.07 -9.11
CA ASP A 87 10.06 -5.46 -8.75
C ASP A 87 8.87 -5.56 -7.78
N ALA A 88 8.70 -4.56 -6.92
CA ALA A 88 7.57 -4.47 -6.01
C ALA A 88 7.11 -3.03 -5.79
N VAL A 89 5.83 -2.88 -5.44
CA VAL A 89 5.23 -1.64 -4.93
C VAL A 89 4.64 -1.91 -3.55
N VAL A 90 4.88 -1.02 -2.61
CA VAL A 90 4.34 -1.08 -1.24
C VAL A 90 3.37 0.08 -1.02
N CYS A 91 2.12 -0.25 -0.69
CA CYS A 91 1.06 0.68 -0.34
C CYS A 91 0.60 0.43 1.10
N SER A 92 0.62 1.46 1.94
CA SER A 92 0.21 1.34 3.34
C SER A 92 -0.70 2.48 3.75
N LEU A 93 -2.01 2.20 3.83
CA LEU A 93 -3.06 3.16 4.13
C LEU A 93 -3.12 4.32 3.13
N VAL A 94 -2.88 4.03 1.87
CA VAL A 94 -2.80 5.01 0.79
C VAL A 94 -3.81 4.75 -0.33
N LEU A 95 -4.13 3.51 -0.65
CA LEU A 95 -5.18 3.18 -1.62
C LEU A 95 -6.57 3.61 -1.12
N CYS A 96 -6.82 3.46 0.18
CA CYS A 96 -8.07 3.91 0.80
C CYS A 96 -8.25 5.44 0.77
N THR A 97 -7.17 6.22 0.60
CA THR A 97 -7.19 7.69 0.49
C THR A 97 -7.15 8.18 -0.95
N SER A 98 -6.88 7.32 -1.92
CA SER A 98 -6.79 7.72 -3.33
C SER A 98 -8.08 8.40 -3.81
N PRO A 99 -8.03 9.56 -4.48
CA PRO A 99 -9.20 10.21 -5.07
C PRO A 99 -9.76 9.39 -6.25
N ASP A 100 -8.90 8.68 -6.97
CA ASP A 100 -9.23 7.83 -8.13
C ASP A 100 -8.48 6.49 -7.98
N LEU A 101 -9.14 5.51 -7.36
CA LEU A 101 -8.52 4.22 -7.06
C LEU A 101 -8.23 3.41 -8.33
N GLU A 102 -9.10 3.47 -9.33
CA GLU A 102 -8.93 2.74 -10.59
C GLU A 102 -7.69 3.24 -11.33
N LYS A 103 -7.56 4.55 -11.49
CA LYS A 103 -6.39 5.17 -12.12
C LYS A 103 -5.12 4.89 -11.34
N SER A 104 -5.18 4.93 -10.01
CA SER A 104 -4.04 4.60 -9.15
C SER A 104 -3.58 3.17 -9.35
N LEU A 105 -4.49 2.20 -9.35
CA LEU A 105 -4.15 0.79 -9.55
C LEU A 105 -3.62 0.52 -10.97
N ALA A 106 -4.15 1.18 -11.99
CA ALA A 106 -3.63 1.11 -13.36
C ALA A 106 -2.19 1.63 -13.42
N GLU A 107 -1.89 2.73 -12.73
CA GLU A 107 -0.55 3.31 -12.67
C GLU A 107 0.44 2.44 -11.89
N LEU A 108 0.03 1.88 -10.76
CA LEU A 108 0.84 0.90 -10.02
C LEU A 108 1.16 -0.33 -10.88
N ARG A 109 0.16 -0.83 -11.63
CA ARG A 109 0.36 -1.94 -12.56
C ARG A 109 1.32 -1.59 -13.68
N ARG A 110 1.26 -0.37 -14.21
CA ARG A 110 2.15 0.11 -15.28
C ARG A 110 3.61 0.13 -14.84
N VAL A 111 3.88 0.60 -13.62
CA VAL A 111 5.27 0.73 -13.13
C VAL A 111 5.85 -0.56 -12.59
N LEU A 112 5.03 -1.56 -12.28
CA LEU A 112 5.48 -2.90 -11.90
C LEU A 112 5.95 -3.71 -13.09
N LYS A 113 7.01 -4.49 -12.90
CA LYS A 113 7.44 -5.50 -13.86
C LYS A 113 6.37 -6.59 -14.03
N PRO A 114 6.34 -7.33 -15.15
CA PRO A 114 5.55 -8.56 -15.24
C PRO A 114 5.93 -9.52 -14.11
N GLY A 115 4.93 -10.04 -13.40
CA GLY A 115 5.12 -10.85 -12.19
C GLY A 115 5.50 -10.04 -10.93
N GLY A 116 5.63 -8.72 -11.03
CA GLY A 116 5.97 -7.85 -9.90
C GLY A 116 4.89 -7.82 -8.82
N GLU A 117 5.29 -7.53 -7.59
CA GLU A 117 4.44 -7.62 -6.40
C GLU A 117 3.83 -6.27 -6.00
N LEU A 118 2.52 -6.26 -5.76
CA LEU A 118 1.84 -5.21 -5.00
C LEU A 118 1.66 -5.70 -3.56
N ARG A 119 2.35 -5.07 -2.61
CA ARG A 119 2.18 -5.27 -1.16
C ARG A 119 1.27 -4.20 -0.62
N PHE A 120 0.19 -4.57 0.07
CA PHE A 120 -0.77 -3.59 0.53
C PHE A 120 -1.23 -3.86 1.97
N TYR A 121 -1.43 -2.76 2.70
CA TYR A 121 -2.09 -2.74 4.00
C TYR A 121 -3.08 -1.58 3.98
N GLU A 122 -4.40 -1.89 3.98
CA GLU A 122 -5.43 -0.92 3.68
C GLU A 122 -6.66 -1.07 4.57
N HIS A 123 -7.36 0.02 4.82
CA HIS A 123 -8.70 -0.05 5.39
C HIS A 123 -9.65 -0.70 4.40
N VAL A 124 -10.55 -1.54 4.92
CA VAL A 124 -11.61 -2.18 4.13
C VAL A 124 -12.93 -2.15 4.88
N ARG A 125 -14.00 -2.18 4.10
CA ARG A 125 -15.36 -2.26 4.62
C ARG A 125 -15.53 -3.48 5.52
N SER A 126 -16.32 -3.31 6.58
CA SER A 126 -16.73 -4.43 7.45
C SER A 126 -17.52 -5.48 6.67
N THR A 127 -17.24 -6.74 6.94
CA THR A 127 -18.05 -7.86 6.45
C THR A 127 -19.39 -7.98 7.18
N ASN A 128 -19.53 -7.35 8.34
CA ASN A 128 -20.81 -7.27 9.07
C ASN A 128 -21.69 -6.17 8.43
N VAL A 129 -22.88 -6.54 7.98
CA VAL A 129 -23.80 -5.65 7.23
C VAL A 129 -24.18 -4.41 8.04
N LEU A 130 -24.44 -4.56 9.35
CA LEU A 130 -24.81 -3.44 10.23
C LEU A 130 -23.63 -2.50 10.45
N ALA A 131 -22.42 -3.04 10.69
CA ALA A 131 -21.21 -2.25 10.82
C ALA A 131 -20.88 -1.52 9.51
N ALA A 132 -21.01 -2.18 8.35
CA ALA A 132 -20.82 -1.58 7.05
C ALA A 132 -21.81 -0.44 6.76
N ALA A 133 -23.08 -0.56 7.22
CA ALA A 133 -24.05 0.52 7.12
C ALA A 133 -23.66 1.72 8.01
N ALA A 134 -23.21 1.48 9.24
CA ALA A 134 -22.71 2.52 10.13
C ALA A 134 -21.46 3.20 9.56
N GLU A 135 -20.50 2.44 9.01
CA GLU A 135 -19.30 2.96 8.34
C GLU A 135 -19.67 3.90 7.20
N ARG A 136 -20.70 3.59 6.40
CA ARG A 136 -21.20 4.47 5.33
C ARG A 136 -21.74 5.80 5.85
N LEU A 137 -22.46 5.77 6.96
CA LEU A 137 -23.02 6.99 7.56
C LEU A 137 -21.94 7.93 8.09
N VAL A 138 -20.87 7.39 8.68
CA VAL A 138 -19.77 8.18 9.23
C VAL A 138 -18.67 8.48 8.21
N ALA A 139 -18.67 7.83 7.05
CA ALA A 139 -17.63 7.94 6.03
C ALA A 139 -17.29 9.39 5.61
N PRO A 140 -18.27 10.32 5.41
CA PRO A 140 -17.93 11.69 5.02
C PRO A 140 -17.15 12.43 6.12
N LEU A 141 -17.55 12.27 7.37
CA LEU A 141 -16.86 12.87 8.52
C LEU A 141 -15.48 12.24 8.73
N TRP A 142 -15.41 10.91 8.62
CA TRP A 142 -14.15 10.16 8.71
C TRP A 142 -13.15 10.61 7.66
N SER A 143 -13.59 10.74 6.40
CA SER A 143 -12.75 11.18 5.28
C SER A 143 -12.15 12.57 5.54
N GLN A 144 -12.93 13.52 6.04
CA GLN A 144 -12.43 14.85 6.40
C GLN A 144 -11.39 14.82 7.53
N MET A 145 -11.58 13.96 8.54
CA MET A 145 -10.68 13.87 9.70
C MET A 145 -9.43 13.03 9.44
N ARG A 146 -9.43 12.16 8.43
CA ARG A 146 -8.38 11.18 8.15
C ARG A 146 -7.79 11.31 6.75
N GLY A 147 -7.62 12.53 6.26
CA GLY A 147 -6.89 12.81 5.03
C GLY A 147 -7.46 12.13 3.79
N GLY A 148 -8.80 12.10 3.65
CA GLY A 148 -9.46 11.50 2.47
C GLY A 148 -9.68 9.99 2.56
N CYS A 149 -9.42 9.34 3.70
CA CYS A 149 -9.60 7.90 3.85
C CYS A 149 -11.07 7.48 3.70
N HIS A 150 -11.32 6.45 2.89
CA HIS A 150 -12.63 5.86 2.66
C HIS A 150 -12.64 4.39 3.15
N PRO A 151 -12.91 4.14 4.44
CA PRO A 151 -12.83 2.79 5.00
C PRO A 151 -13.89 1.83 4.42
N GLY A 152 -14.94 2.37 3.82
CA GLY A 152 -16.00 1.59 3.17
C GLY A 152 -15.70 1.12 1.75
N ARG A 153 -14.48 1.31 1.23
CA ARG A 153 -14.09 0.84 -0.11
C ARG A 153 -13.87 -0.66 -0.15
N ASP A 154 -14.23 -1.26 -1.27
CA ASP A 154 -13.89 -2.64 -1.61
C ASP A 154 -12.55 -2.66 -2.35
N THR A 155 -11.48 -2.43 -1.60
CA THR A 155 -10.12 -2.33 -2.16
C THR A 155 -9.66 -3.64 -2.79
N LEU A 156 -10.08 -4.79 -2.26
CA LEU A 156 -9.71 -6.09 -2.81
C LEU A 156 -10.31 -6.31 -4.21
N THR A 157 -11.62 -6.12 -4.35
CA THR A 157 -12.27 -6.21 -5.66
C THR A 157 -11.69 -5.21 -6.65
N ALA A 158 -11.31 -4.00 -6.22
CA ALA A 158 -10.66 -3.04 -7.09
C ALA A 158 -9.28 -3.51 -7.57
N ILE A 159 -8.47 -4.10 -6.69
CA ILE A 159 -7.15 -4.68 -7.03
C ILE A 159 -7.32 -5.79 -8.09
N GLU A 160 -8.26 -6.72 -7.88
CA GLU A 160 -8.55 -7.81 -8.83
C GLU A 160 -9.06 -7.26 -10.18
N SER A 161 -9.99 -6.29 -10.15
CA SER A 161 -10.54 -5.65 -11.34
C SER A 161 -9.49 -4.89 -12.15
N ALA A 162 -8.45 -4.37 -11.50
CA ALA A 162 -7.30 -3.75 -12.16
C ALA A 162 -6.35 -4.78 -12.82
N GLY A 163 -6.67 -6.08 -12.72
CA GLY A 163 -5.93 -7.16 -13.36
C GLY A 163 -4.72 -7.66 -12.56
N PHE A 164 -4.71 -7.45 -11.25
CA PHE A 164 -3.80 -8.13 -10.34
C PHE A 164 -4.34 -9.51 -9.94
N VAL A 165 -3.46 -10.45 -9.71
CA VAL A 165 -3.77 -11.75 -9.10
C VAL A 165 -3.44 -11.66 -7.62
N VAL A 166 -4.43 -11.85 -6.76
CA VAL A 166 -4.24 -11.83 -5.30
C VAL A 166 -3.71 -13.17 -4.84
N ASP A 167 -2.49 -13.18 -4.29
CA ASP A 167 -1.82 -14.40 -3.80
C ASP A 167 -2.23 -14.71 -2.36
N HIS A 168 -2.27 -13.70 -1.51
CA HIS A 168 -2.52 -13.85 -0.10
C HIS A 168 -3.16 -12.61 0.51
N VAL A 169 -4.14 -12.82 1.40
CA VAL A 169 -4.79 -11.77 2.18
C VAL A 169 -4.99 -12.21 3.63
N SER A 170 -4.61 -11.37 4.57
CA SER A 170 -4.92 -11.50 5.99
C SER A 170 -5.85 -10.37 6.41
N GLN A 171 -6.95 -10.71 7.06
CA GLN A 171 -7.85 -9.73 7.68
C GLN A 171 -7.36 -9.40 9.09
N LEU A 172 -7.30 -8.12 9.40
CA LEU A 172 -6.87 -7.58 10.68
C LEU A 172 -7.92 -6.60 11.19
N SER A 173 -8.03 -6.44 12.50
CA SER A 173 -8.89 -5.43 13.09
C SER A 173 -8.14 -4.67 14.18
N PHE A 174 -8.12 -3.33 14.09
CA PHE A 174 -7.53 -2.45 15.09
C PHE A 174 -8.55 -1.42 15.53
N HIS A 175 -8.81 -1.35 16.83
CA HIS A 175 -9.76 -0.39 17.42
C HIS A 175 -11.12 -0.36 16.70
N GLY A 176 -11.61 -1.53 16.27
CA GLY A 176 -12.90 -1.65 15.57
C GLY A 176 -12.87 -1.30 14.07
N VAL A 177 -11.73 -0.91 13.53
CA VAL A 177 -11.55 -0.65 12.09
C VAL A 177 -10.95 -1.89 11.42
N ASN A 178 -11.55 -2.31 10.30
CA ASN A 178 -11.09 -3.47 9.55
C ASN A 178 -10.01 -3.08 8.55
N HIS A 179 -9.01 -3.95 8.46
CA HIS A 179 -7.88 -3.79 7.55
C HIS A 179 -7.64 -5.09 6.81
N VAL A 180 -7.02 -4.98 5.66
CA VAL A 180 -6.42 -6.11 4.94
C VAL A 180 -4.92 -5.88 4.79
N LEU A 181 -4.17 -6.95 4.95
CA LEU A 181 -2.75 -7.02 4.61
C LEU A 181 -2.59 -8.12 3.57
N GLY A 182 -2.05 -7.79 2.42
CA GLY A 182 -2.00 -8.75 1.32
C GLY A 182 -0.87 -8.53 0.34
N VAL A 183 -0.76 -9.52 -0.55
CA VAL A 183 0.14 -9.56 -1.69
C VAL A 183 -0.69 -9.87 -2.93
N ALA A 184 -0.48 -9.09 -3.98
CA ALA A 184 -1.02 -9.36 -5.30
C ALA A 184 0.10 -9.21 -6.34
N ARG A 185 -0.05 -9.84 -7.52
CA ARG A 185 0.96 -9.81 -8.58
C ARG A 185 0.37 -9.34 -9.90
N THR A 186 1.19 -8.65 -10.67
CA THR A 186 0.90 -8.46 -12.08
C THR A 186 1.03 -9.81 -12.80
N PRO A 187 0.18 -10.10 -13.82
CA PRO A 187 0.34 -11.30 -14.63
C PRO A 187 1.74 -11.37 -15.27
N HIS A 188 2.30 -12.56 -15.37
CA HIS A 188 3.47 -12.80 -16.20
C HIS A 188 3.09 -12.59 -17.68
N LEU A 189 3.99 -12.02 -18.46
CA LEU A 189 3.81 -12.02 -19.90
C LEU A 189 3.87 -13.49 -20.36
N THR A 190 2.72 -14.03 -20.75
CA THR A 190 2.71 -15.33 -21.42
C THR A 190 3.31 -15.10 -22.81
N THR A 191 4.52 -15.58 -23.03
CA THR A 191 5.12 -15.67 -24.35
C THR A 191 4.23 -16.57 -25.20
N MET A 192 3.51 -16.03 -26.17
CA MET A 192 2.87 -16.81 -27.23
C MET A 192 3.92 -17.27 -28.22
#